data_39875e3bf913da0349bcf8359990bdb3
#
_entry.id   39875e3bf913da0349bcf8359990bdb3
#
_cell.length_a   1.000
_cell.length_b   1.000
_cell.length_c   1.000
_cell.angle_alpha   90.00
_cell.angle_beta   90.00
_cell.angle_gamma   90.00
#
_symmetry.space_group_name_H-M   'P 1'
#
loop_
_entity.id
_entity.type
_entity.pdbx_description
1 polymer ?
#
loop_
_entity_poly.entity_id
_entity_poly.type
_entity_poly.pdbx_seq_one_letter_code
_entity_poly.pdbx_strand_id
1 'polypeptide(L)'
;MNQPASGSAEWGSLLGDSARTGGLGLKPARDPKGIRWRIRLAKSVRSAPVLGGDLLYVTCLDGYLHAIDTKTGRHAWKFNAGAPIHSTPSISGAKILFGCDGGQVRALERDSGRKIWEIAAGAEVWASPVVQGGKVFFGSADGNFYAVDLETGAGEWVQTLMARIYSTACATAGGVYFGCSDNRIYCLEPSSGKVVWSKASGSVVDSSPAATGDTVLVGSEDFAAYALDPANGSVHWKFETGLGISSSPAVGGGMVFIGSKDHHLYALDVRTGKLGWKVNLQTSVTAPPVVGEGVVCIQADGVFALDAATGKVIWRAALGRSLQSVPVLTGREIYLTGIEGIIYALE
;
A
#
# COMPACT_ATOMS: atom_id res chain seq x y z
N MET A 1 8.23 -16.15 -20.72
CA MET A 1 9.45 -15.61 -20.12
C MET A 1 9.82 -14.36 -20.89
N ASN A 2 9.39 -13.19 -20.43
CA ASN A 2 9.91 -11.91 -20.91
C ASN A 2 10.42 -11.17 -19.69
N GLN A 3 11.73 -11.12 -19.53
CA GLN A 3 12.37 -10.18 -18.61
C GLN A 3 12.12 -8.75 -19.14
N PRO A 4 11.70 -7.77 -18.32
CA PRO A 4 11.73 -6.38 -18.75
C PRO A 4 13.18 -5.92 -18.90
N ALA A 5 13.43 -5.19 -19.96
CA ALA A 5 14.71 -4.57 -20.28
C ALA A 5 15.19 -3.68 -19.12
N SER A 6 16.49 -3.70 -18.88
CA SER A 6 17.24 -2.84 -17.95
C SER A 6 16.89 -1.36 -18.11
N GLY A 7 16.25 -0.76 -17.11
CA GLY A 7 16.07 0.69 -17.06
C GLY A 7 14.87 1.09 -16.19
N SER A 8 15.11 1.83 -15.14
CA SER A 8 14.20 2.47 -14.18
C SER A 8 13.35 1.50 -13.32
N ALA A 9 13.63 1.48 -12.03
CA ALA A 9 12.80 0.83 -11.03
C ALA A 9 11.39 1.46 -11.07
N GLU A 10 10.35 0.65 -11.29
CA GLU A 10 8.97 1.08 -11.22
C GLU A 10 8.36 0.58 -9.91
N TRP A 11 7.88 1.51 -9.07
CA TRP A 11 7.13 1.24 -7.86
C TRP A 11 5.70 1.75 -8.07
N GLY A 12 4.91 0.97 -8.80
CA GLY A 12 3.68 1.43 -9.43
C GLY A 12 2.43 1.41 -8.55
N SER A 13 2.47 0.89 -7.32
CA SER A 13 1.30 0.83 -6.43
C SER A 13 1.69 0.80 -4.96
N LEU A 14 0.71 0.85 -4.06
CA LEU A 14 0.93 0.62 -2.63
C LEU A 14 1.53 -0.79 -2.42
N LEU A 15 2.72 -0.86 -1.81
CA LEU A 15 3.53 -2.06 -1.66
C LEU A 15 3.99 -2.73 -2.98
N GLY A 16 4.03 -1.98 -4.08
CA GLY A 16 4.77 -2.29 -5.29
C GLY A 16 4.04 -3.12 -6.35
N ASP A 17 3.21 -4.09 -5.99
CA ASP A 17 2.49 -4.97 -6.92
C ASP A 17 1.00 -5.13 -6.55
N SER A 18 0.21 -5.74 -7.44
CA SER A 18 -1.22 -5.98 -7.21
C SER A 18 -1.48 -7.02 -6.12
N ALA A 19 -0.54 -7.92 -5.86
CA ALA A 19 -0.56 -8.88 -4.76
C ALA A 19 -0.06 -8.26 -3.44
N ARG A 20 0.50 -7.04 -3.50
CA ARG A 20 0.91 -6.21 -2.37
C ARG A 20 1.94 -6.87 -1.46
N THR A 21 2.86 -7.62 -2.06
CA THR A 21 3.87 -8.36 -1.28
C THR A 21 4.89 -7.45 -0.60
N GLY A 22 5.05 -6.20 -1.07
CA GLY A 22 6.03 -5.26 -0.54
C GLY A 22 7.48 -5.63 -0.82
N GLY A 23 7.70 -6.67 -1.63
CA GLY A 23 9.01 -7.20 -1.95
C GLY A 23 9.32 -7.09 -3.44
N LEU A 24 10.11 -6.12 -3.86
CA LEU A 24 10.45 -5.91 -5.28
C LEU A 24 11.87 -6.36 -5.66
N GLY A 25 12.58 -7.11 -4.81
CA GLY A 25 13.95 -7.55 -5.11
C GLY A 25 14.94 -6.39 -5.27
N LEU A 26 14.60 -5.20 -4.80
CA LEU A 26 15.47 -4.03 -4.86
C LEU A 26 16.41 -4.04 -3.65
N LYS A 27 17.68 -3.78 -3.89
CA LYS A 27 18.64 -3.51 -2.80
C LYS A 27 18.29 -2.15 -2.21
N PRO A 28 17.84 -2.06 -0.96
CA PRO A 28 17.66 -0.76 -0.32
C PRO A 28 19.03 -0.09 -0.20
N ALA A 29 19.05 1.23 -0.31
CA ALA A 29 20.25 2.00 -0.09
C ALA A 29 20.85 1.61 1.26
N ARG A 30 22.11 1.22 1.27
CA ARG A 30 22.87 1.04 2.51
C ARG A 30 23.08 2.44 3.07
N ASP A 31 22.70 2.68 4.30
CA ASP A 31 22.89 3.91 5.05
C ASP A 31 22.81 5.20 4.18
N PRO A 32 21.66 5.87 4.12
CA PRO A 32 21.52 7.06 3.27
C PRO A 32 22.51 8.12 3.72
N LYS A 33 23.34 8.61 2.79
CA LYS A 33 24.37 9.61 3.05
C LYS A 33 23.80 10.99 3.40
N GLY A 34 22.55 11.24 3.03
CA GLY A 34 21.91 12.52 3.34
C GLY A 34 20.60 12.75 2.59
N ILE A 35 20.09 13.96 2.77
CA ILE A 35 18.91 14.46 2.04
C ILE A 35 19.38 15.07 0.74
N ARG A 36 19.03 14.45 -0.39
CA ARG A 36 19.30 14.99 -1.71
C ARG A 36 18.44 16.20 -2.02
N TRP A 37 17.11 16.07 -1.75
CA TRP A 37 16.18 17.19 -1.79
C TRP A 37 15.00 16.93 -0.85
N ARG A 38 14.34 18.04 -0.49
CA ARG A 38 13.06 18.02 0.20
C ARG A 38 12.14 19.09 -0.35
N ILE A 39 10.85 18.78 -0.43
CA ILE A 39 9.82 19.77 -0.78
C ILE A 39 8.71 19.72 0.24
N ARG A 40 7.98 20.83 0.37
CA ARG A 40 6.81 20.92 1.24
C ARG A 40 5.57 21.22 0.40
N LEU A 41 4.56 20.38 0.51
CA LEU A 41 3.24 20.60 -0.04
C LEU A 41 2.38 21.43 0.91
N ALA A 42 1.21 21.91 0.40
CA ALA A 42 0.36 22.82 1.16
C ALA A 42 -0.34 22.16 2.36
N LYS A 43 -0.57 20.84 2.32
CA LYS A 43 -1.22 20.06 3.38
C LYS A 43 -0.55 18.70 3.59
N SER A 44 -1.10 17.92 4.52
CA SER A 44 -0.62 16.58 4.87
C SER A 44 -0.61 15.63 3.66
N VAL A 45 0.42 14.77 3.62
CA VAL A 45 0.50 13.60 2.75
C VAL A 45 0.31 12.35 3.60
N ARG A 46 -0.76 11.61 3.34
CA ARG A 46 -1.07 10.35 4.05
C ARG A 46 -0.88 9.12 3.17
N SER A 47 -0.77 9.35 1.87
CA SER A 47 -0.51 8.30 0.88
C SER A 47 0.95 7.91 0.82
N ALA A 48 1.21 6.69 0.35
CA ALA A 48 2.55 6.33 -0.11
C ALA A 48 2.87 7.04 -1.43
N PRO A 49 4.11 7.44 -1.67
CA PRO A 49 4.53 7.85 -3.00
C PRO A 49 4.58 6.63 -3.93
N VAL A 50 4.44 6.84 -5.23
CA VAL A 50 4.73 5.82 -6.24
C VAL A 50 5.71 6.36 -7.27
N LEU A 51 6.55 5.50 -7.80
CA LEU A 51 7.62 5.86 -8.73
C LEU A 51 7.35 5.24 -10.10
N GLY A 52 7.37 6.06 -11.14
CA GLY A 52 7.27 5.62 -12.52
C GLY A 52 8.23 6.40 -13.42
N GLY A 53 9.28 5.75 -13.89
CA GLY A 53 10.34 6.42 -14.63
C GLY A 53 11.08 7.45 -13.76
N ASP A 54 11.22 8.66 -14.27
CA ASP A 54 11.87 9.79 -13.57
C ASP A 54 10.87 10.62 -12.73
N LEU A 55 9.62 10.18 -12.56
CA LEU A 55 8.58 10.91 -11.83
C LEU A 55 8.13 10.18 -10.57
N LEU A 56 8.10 10.91 -9.46
CA LEU A 56 7.49 10.51 -8.20
C LEU A 56 6.08 11.11 -8.12
N TYR A 57 5.08 10.25 -7.91
CA TYR A 57 3.68 10.68 -7.81
C TYR A 57 3.22 10.61 -6.36
N VAL A 58 2.63 11.71 -5.90
CA VAL A 58 2.17 11.86 -4.52
C VAL A 58 0.79 12.48 -4.50
N THR A 59 -0.15 11.84 -3.84
CA THR A 59 -1.47 12.42 -3.55
C THR A 59 -1.44 13.14 -2.20
N CYS A 60 -2.18 14.23 -2.11
CA CYS A 60 -2.12 15.11 -0.94
C CYS A 60 -3.53 15.56 -0.51
N LEU A 61 -3.68 15.87 0.78
CA LEU A 61 -4.93 16.43 1.33
C LEU A 61 -5.21 17.86 0.87
N ASP A 62 -4.30 18.48 0.11
CA ASP A 62 -4.55 19.76 -0.58
C ASP A 62 -5.46 19.59 -1.82
N GLY A 63 -5.82 18.35 -2.15
CA GLY A 63 -6.69 18.01 -3.27
C GLY A 63 -5.94 17.82 -4.58
N TYR A 64 -4.61 17.73 -4.56
CA TYR A 64 -3.82 17.52 -5.77
C TYR A 64 -3.13 16.16 -5.79
N LEU A 65 -3.05 15.58 -7.00
CA LEU A 65 -2.02 14.62 -7.37
C LEU A 65 -0.84 15.41 -7.93
N HIS A 66 0.34 15.24 -7.33
CA HIS A 66 1.59 15.88 -7.71
C HIS A 66 2.49 14.90 -8.43
N ALA A 67 3.01 15.25 -9.59
CA ALA A 67 4.12 14.57 -10.25
C ALA A 67 5.39 15.40 -10.08
N ILE A 68 6.40 14.81 -9.49
CA ILE A 68 7.62 15.45 -9.04
C ILE A 68 8.79 14.79 -9.75
N ASP A 69 9.62 15.57 -10.41
CA ASP A 69 10.86 15.09 -11.02
C ASP A 69 11.83 14.62 -9.94
N THR A 70 12.25 13.37 -10.03
CA THR A 70 13.06 12.71 -9.00
C THR A 70 14.46 13.29 -8.88
N LYS A 71 15.01 13.86 -9.95
CA LYS A 71 16.37 14.43 -9.95
C LYS A 71 16.42 15.79 -9.27
N THR A 72 15.36 16.59 -9.46
CA THR A 72 15.36 18.01 -9.05
C THR A 72 14.44 18.30 -7.87
N GLY A 73 13.48 17.42 -7.54
CA GLY A 73 12.43 17.68 -6.58
C GLY A 73 11.40 18.74 -7.03
N ARG A 74 11.38 19.13 -8.30
CA ARG A 74 10.44 20.13 -8.83
C ARG A 74 9.19 19.43 -9.39
N HIS A 75 8.05 20.13 -9.34
CA HIS A 75 6.85 19.67 -10.01
C HIS A 75 7.06 19.62 -11.53
N ALA A 76 6.79 18.46 -12.11
CA ALA A 76 6.63 18.31 -13.55
C ALA A 76 5.21 18.73 -13.95
N TRP A 77 4.20 18.23 -13.21
CA TRP A 77 2.81 18.64 -13.35
C TRP A 77 2.03 18.36 -12.05
N LYS A 78 0.82 18.87 -11.95
CA LYS A 78 -0.12 18.57 -10.89
C LYS A 78 -1.55 18.56 -11.41
N PHE A 79 -2.40 17.72 -10.87
CA PHE A 79 -3.83 17.61 -11.21
C PHE A 79 -4.68 17.95 -9.99
N ASN A 80 -5.65 18.85 -10.13
CA ASN A 80 -6.61 19.20 -9.08
C ASN A 80 -7.79 18.23 -9.09
N ALA A 81 -7.96 17.45 -8.02
CA ALA A 81 -9.08 16.55 -7.86
C ALA A 81 -10.35 17.22 -7.31
N GLY A 82 -10.23 18.44 -6.80
CA GLY A 82 -11.37 19.18 -6.20
C GLY A 82 -11.72 18.74 -4.78
N ALA A 83 -11.09 17.70 -4.24
CA ALA A 83 -11.29 17.17 -2.91
C ALA A 83 -10.01 16.56 -2.37
N PRO A 84 -9.79 16.44 -1.04
CA PRO A 84 -8.64 15.78 -0.44
C PRO A 84 -8.44 14.37 -1.00
N ILE A 85 -7.17 13.93 -1.07
CA ILE A 85 -6.83 12.61 -1.61
C ILE A 85 -6.08 11.82 -0.53
N HIS A 86 -6.69 10.76 -0.03
CA HIS A 86 -6.11 9.82 0.93
C HIS A 86 -5.50 8.59 0.27
N SER A 87 -6.04 8.18 -0.89
CA SER A 87 -5.58 7.00 -1.59
C SER A 87 -4.15 7.15 -2.11
N THR A 88 -3.37 6.07 -2.05
CA THR A 88 -2.10 5.98 -2.78
C THR A 88 -2.42 5.84 -4.28
N PRO A 89 -1.74 6.57 -5.17
CA PRO A 89 -1.95 6.40 -6.60
C PRO A 89 -1.44 5.04 -7.07
N SER A 90 -1.99 4.53 -8.17
CA SER A 90 -1.52 3.31 -8.83
C SER A 90 -1.15 3.58 -10.27
N ILE A 91 -0.01 3.06 -10.71
CA ILE A 91 0.46 3.14 -12.10
C ILE A 91 0.10 1.83 -12.83
N SER A 92 -0.42 1.96 -14.03
CA SER A 92 -0.63 0.85 -14.95
C SER A 92 -0.31 1.31 -16.37
N GLY A 93 0.85 0.91 -16.87
CA GLY A 93 1.37 1.37 -18.16
C GLY A 93 1.47 2.91 -18.23
N ALA A 94 0.78 3.50 -19.19
CA ALA A 94 0.75 4.97 -19.36
C ALA A 94 -0.30 5.68 -18.50
N LYS A 95 -0.98 4.98 -17.58
CA LYS A 95 -2.03 5.53 -16.74
C LYS A 95 -1.60 5.65 -15.28
N ILE A 96 -2.13 6.65 -14.59
CA ILE A 96 -2.09 6.80 -13.13
C ILE A 96 -3.51 6.95 -12.61
N LEU A 97 -3.84 6.16 -11.57
CA LEU A 97 -5.18 6.06 -11.00
C LEU A 97 -5.17 6.47 -9.54
N PHE A 98 -6.23 7.11 -9.06
CA PHE A 98 -6.43 7.44 -7.65
C PHE A 98 -7.90 7.69 -7.33
N GLY A 99 -8.29 7.50 -6.06
CA GLY A 99 -9.57 7.89 -5.50
C GLY A 99 -9.46 9.16 -4.65
N CYS A 100 -10.55 9.86 -4.39
CA CYS A 100 -10.55 11.04 -3.52
C CYS A 100 -11.79 11.10 -2.61
N ASP A 101 -11.78 12.04 -1.65
CA ASP A 101 -12.89 12.25 -0.69
C ASP A 101 -14.20 12.71 -1.35
N GLY A 102 -14.12 13.25 -2.56
CA GLY A 102 -15.30 13.56 -3.36
C GLY A 102 -16.01 12.33 -3.95
N GLY A 103 -15.49 11.12 -3.70
CA GLY A 103 -16.04 9.86 -4.24
C GLY A 103 -15.59 9.53 -5.65
N GLN A 104 -14.80 10.38 -6.31
CA GLN A 104 -14.37 10.10 -7.68
C GLN A 104 -13.12 9.21 -7.69
N VAL A 105 -13.10 8.24 -8.62
CA VAL A 105 -11.90 7.54 -9.07
C VAL A 105 -11.56 8.02 -10.48
N ARG A 106 -10.30 8.32 -10.71
CA ARG A 106 -9.80 8.90 -11.96
C ARG A 106 -8.62 8.12 -12.51
N ALA A 107 -8.57 8.05 -13.84
CA ALA A 107 -7.38 7.70 -14.57
C ALA A 107 -6.88 8.93 -15.33
N LEU A 108 -5.59 9.22 -15.19
CA LEU A 108 -4.90 10.27 -15.94
C LEU A 108 -3.79 9.65 -16.78
N GLU A 109 -3.38 10.35 -17.83
CA GLU A 109 -2.10 10.07 -18.49
C GLU A 109 -0.96 10.32 -17.50
N ARG A 110 -0.11 9.33 -17.32
CA ARG A 110 0.97 9.36 -16.35
C ARG A 110 1.95 10.51 -16.59
N ASP A 111 2.29 10.78 -17.85
CA ASP A 111 3.35 11.73 -18.17
C ASP A 111 2.87 13.19 -18.25
N SER A 112 1.58 13.42 -18.50
CA SER A 112 1.01 14.77 -18.70
C SER A 112 0.01 15.20 -17.62
N GLY A 113 -0.56 14.26 -16.85
CA GLY A 113 -1.66 14.52 -15.92
C GLY A 113 -3.00 14.79 -16.60
N ARG A 114 -3.13 14.60 -17.93
CA ARG A 114 -4.40 14.77 -18.64
C ARG A 114 -5.40 13.68 -18.23
N LYS A 115 -6.61 14.08 -17.86
CA LYS A 115 -7.68 13.13 -17.48
C LYS A 115 -8.09 12.26 -18.68
N ILE A 116 -8.10 10.94 -18.48
CA ILE A 116 -8.59 9.96 -19.45
C ILE A 116 -10.06 9.68 -19.15
N TRP A 117 -10.36 9.24 -17.93
CA TRP A 117 -11.73 8.99 -17.48
C TRP A 117 -11.90 9.29 -15.99
N GLU A 118 -13.16 9.38 -15.59
CA GLU A 118 -13.59 9.61 -14.21
C GLU A 118 -14.88 8.87 -13.96
N ILE A 119 -15.00 8.23 -12.81
CA ILE A 119 -16.23 7.62 -12.32
C ILE A 119 -16.50 8.08 -10.90
N ALA A 120 -17.75 8.01 -10.46
CA ALA A 120 -18.17 8.38 -9.12
C ALA A 120 -18.68 7.16 -8.35
N ALA A 121 -18.17 6.96 -7.13
CA ALA A 121 -18.79 6.17 -6.07
C ALA A 121 -19.75 7.07 -5.26
N GLY A 122 -20.54 6.45 -4.39
CA GLY A 122 -21.54 7.17 -3.56
C GLY A 122 -20.96 7.92 -2.37
N ALA A 123 -19.70 7.67 -1.99
CA ALA A 123 -18.98 8.32 -0.90
C ALA A 123 -17.47 8.30 -1.16
N GLU A 124 -16.67 8.76 -0.18
CA GLU A 124 -15.23 8.87 -0.26
C GLU A 124 -14.53 7.54 -0.65
N VAL A 125 -13.49 7.63 -1.47
CA VAL A 125 -12.63 6.51 -1.88
C VAL A 125 -11.22 6.70 -1.30
N TRP A 126 -10.99 6.10 -0.14
CA TRP A 126 -9.68 6.09 0.54
C TRP A 126 -8.84 4.87 0.17
N ALA A 127 -9.50 3.77 -0.14
CA ALA A 127 -8.83 2.60 -0.69
C ALA A 127 -8.08 2.98 -1.98
N SER A 128 -6.84 2.53 -2.09
CA SER A 128 -6.06 2.75 -3.30
C SER A 128 -6.60 1.86 -4.43
N PRO A 129 -6.80 2.37 -5.65
CA PRO A 129 -7.19 1.53 -6.77
C PRO A 129 -6.12 0.48 -7.07
N VAL A 130 -6.53 -0.75 -7.36
CA VAL A 130 -5.65 -1.87 -7.72
C VAL A 130 -6.00 -2.37 -9.10
N VAL A 131 -4.99 -2.61 -9.92
CA VAL A 131 -5.17 -3.07 -11.30
C VAL A 131 -4.78 -4.53 -11.44
N GLN A 132 -5.69 -5.35 -11.97
CA GLN A 132 -5.44 -6.75 -12.29
C GLN A 132 -6.31 -7.18 -13.47
N GLY A 133 -5.72 -7.83 -14.48
CA GLY A 133 -6.45 -8.41 -15.61
C GLY A 133 -7.29 -7.41 -16.43
N GLY A 134 -6.79 -6.18 -16.61
CA GLY A 134 -7.47 -5.12 -17.35
C GLY A 134 -8.62 -4.44 -16.57
N LYS A 135 -8.78 -4.74 -15.29
CA LYS A 135 -9.79 -4.14 -14.40
C LYS A 135 -9.14 -3.32 -13.29
N VAL A 136 -9.85 -2.32 -12.83
CA VAL A 136 -9.52 -1.51 -11.66
C VAL A 136 -10.49 -1.85 -10.54
N PHE A 137 -9.96 -2.25 -9.39
CA PHE A 137 -10.73 -2.64 -8.20
C PHE A 137 -10.53 -1.61 -7.10
N PHE A 138 -11.60 -1.22 -6.42
CA PHE A 138 -11.53 -0.31 -5.27
C PHE A 138 -12.76 -0.42 -4.37
N GLY A 139 -12.55 -0.19 -3.08
CA GLY A 139 -13.61 -0.05 -2.08
C GLY A 139 -13.97 1.42 -1.84
N SER A 140 -15.19 1.68 -1.39
CA SER A 140 -15.66 3.00 -1.00
C SER A 140 -16.33 2.99 0.38
N ALA A 141 -16.39 4.14 1.00
CA ALA A 141 -17.11 4.33 2.25
C ALA A 141 -18.65 4.25 2.09
N ASP A 142 -19.15 4.21 0.86
CA ASP A 142 -20.56 3.93 0.58
C ASP A 142 -20.99 2.47 0.82
N GLY A 143 -20.04 1.62 1.18
CA GLY A 143 -20.26 0.20 1.44
C GLY A 143 -20.27 -0.68 0.20
N ASN A 144 -19.81 -0.16 -0.92
CA ASN A 144 -19.67 -0.91 -2.15
C ASN A 144 -18.22 -1.16 -2.50
N PHE A 145 -17.98 -2.31 -3.12
CA PHE A 145 -16.74 -2.65 -3.78
C PHE A 145 -16.97 -2.69 -5.30
N TYR A 146 -16.12 -2.00 -6.04
CA TYR A 146 -16.29 -1.73 -7.46
C TYR A 146 -15.22 -2.41 -8.30
N ALA A 147 -15.62 -2.84 -9.50
CA ALA A 147 -14.72 -3.14 -10.59
C ALA A 147 -15.11 -2.35 -11.84
N VAL A 148 -14.12 -1.75 -12.49
CA VAL A 148 -14.31 -0.99 -13.73
C VAL A 148 -13.24 -1.37 -14.74
N ASP A 149 -13.51 -1.19 -16.01
CA ASP A 149 -12.55 -1.38 -17.09
C ASP A 149 -11.41 -0.36 -17.00
N LEU A 150 -10.17 -0.81 -17.09
CA LEU A 150 -8.97 0.02 -16.96
C LEU A 150 -8.86 1.10 -18.06
N GLU A 151 -9.30 0.78 -19.28
CA GLU A 151 -9.13 1.67 -20.44
C GLU A 151 -10.17 2.78 -20.46
N THR A 152 -11.42 2.44 -20.13
CA THR A 152 -12.59 3.31 -20.33
C THR A 152 -13.22 3.84 -19.04
N GLY A 153 -12.95 3.18 -17.90
CA GLY A 153 -13.65 3.44 -16.64
C GLY A 153 -15.09 2.91 -16.62
N ALA A 154 -15.52 2.16 -17.64
CA ALA A 154 -16.86 1.58 -17.66
C ALA A 154 -17.06 0.59 -16.51
N GLY A 155 -18.22 0.66 -15.84
CA GLY A 155 -18.57 -0.26 -14.75
C GLY A 155 -18.68 -1.70 -15.24
N GLU A 156 -18.00 -2.60 -14.57
CA GLU A 156 -18.04 -4.04 -14.82
C GLU A 156 -19.01 -4.73 -13.86
N TRP A 157 -18.81 -4.49 -12.56
CA TRP A 157 -19.68 -4.96 -11.50
C TRP A 157 -19.54 -4.15 -10.22
N VAL A 158 -20.54 -4.24 -9.36
CA VAL A 158 -20.53 -3.65 -8.01
C VAL A 158 -21.01 -4.70 -7.02
N GLN A 159 -20.26 -4.90 -5.93
CA GLN A 159 -20.66 -5.75 -4.81
C GLN A 159 -20.99 -4.87 -3.58
N THR A 160 -22.22 -4.91 -3.12
CA THR A 160 -22.66 -4.17 -1.93
C THR A 160 -22.47 -5.01 -0.68
N LEU A 161 -21.77 -4.44 0.33
CA LEU A 161 -21.48 -5.06 1.63
C LEU A 161 -22.13 -4.31 2.80
N MET A 162 -22.68 -3.12 2.57
CA MET A 162 -23.36 -2.29 3.56
C MET A 162 -22.45 -1.75 4.68
N ALA A 163 -21.13 -1.82 4.53
CA ALA A 163 -20.16 -1.31 5.49
C ALA A 163 -18.96 -0.70 4.76
N ARG A 164 -18.32 0.30 5.37
CA ARG A 164 -17.20 1.05 4.76
C ARG A 164 -16.03 0.16 4.42
N ILE A 165 -15.39 0.42 3.27
CA ILE A 165 -14.24 -0.32 2.79
C ILE A 165 -13.08 0.65 2.60
N TYR A 166 -12.19 0.71 3.62
CA TYR A 166 -10.99 1.55 3.62
C TYR A 166 -9.73 0.77 3.25
N SER A 167 -9.76 -0.53 3.47
CA SER A 167 -8.68 -1.44 3.10
C SER A 167 -8.45 -1.40 1.59
N THR A 168 -7.19 -1.23 1.17
CA THR A 168 -6.80 -1.41 -0.23
C THR A 168 -6.81 -2.90 -0.55
N ALA A 169 -7.44 -3.28 -1.64
CA ALA A 169 -7.51 -4.67 -2.03
C ALA A 169 -6.13 -5.23 -2.44
N CYS A 170 -5.99 -6.54 -2.30
CA CYS A 170 -4.99 -7.33 -2.97
C CYS A 170 -5.70 -8.12 -4.08
N ALA A 171 -5.25 -7.98 -5.33
CA ALA A 171 -5.89 -8.61 -6.48
C ALA A 171 -4.92 -9.56 -7.19
N THR A 172 -5.37 -10.80 -7.35
CA THR A 172 -4.68 -11.86 -8.09
C THR A 172 -5.63 -12.44 -9.15
N ALA A 173 -5.14 -13.34 -10.00
CA ALA A 173 -6.02 -14.06 -10.92
C ALA A 173 -7.06 -14.95 -10.19
N GLY A 174 -6.75 -15.38 -8.96
CA GLY A 174 -7.61 -16.28 -8.16
C GLY A 174 -8.62 -15.57 -7.27
N GLY A 175 -8.46 -14.27 -7.00
CA GLY A 175 -9.36 -13.56 -6.10
C GLY A 175 -8.97 -12.10 -5.85
N VAL A 176 -9.96 -11.33 -5.40
CA VAL A 176 -9.78 -9.96 -4.90
C VAL A 176 -10.06 -9.98 -3.40
N TYR A 177 -9.03 -9.72 -2.62
CA TYR A 177 -9.07 -9.83 -1.15
C TYR A 177 -9.01 -8.45 -0.52
N PHE A 178 -9.84 -8.19 0.49
CA PHE A 178 -9.83 -6.93 1.25
C PHE A 178 -10.45 -7.09 2.63
N GLY A 179 -10.11 -6.18 3.52
CA GLY A 179 -10.74 -6.03 4.82
C GLY A 179 -11.93 -5.05 4.76
N CYS A 180 -12.88 -5.20 5.67
CA CYS A 180 -14.07 -4.38 5.74
C CYS A 180 -14.38 -3.94 7.19
N SER A 181 -15.06 -2.81 7.34
CA SER A 181 -15.44 -2.28 8.66
C SER A 181 -16.57 -3.07 9.33
N ASP A 182 -17.13 -4.09 8.68
CA ASP A 182 -18.06 -5.05 9.28
C ASP A 182 -17.36 -6.19 10.04
N ASN A 183 -16.06 -6.04 10.30
CA ASN A 183 -15.21 -7.02 10.98
C ASN A 183 -15.00 -8.31 10.15
N ARG A 184 -14.95 -8.21 8.83
CA ARG A 184 -14.74 -9.35 7.95
C ARG A 184 -13.61 -9.11 6.96
N ILE A 185 -13.01 -10.20 6.52
CA ILE A 185 -12.12 -10.30 5.38
C ILE A 185 -12.90 -10.97 4.27
N TYR A 186 -12.84 -10.43 3.07
CA TYR A 186 -13.57 -10.91 1.90
C TYR A 186 -12.63 -11.40 0.81
N CYS A 187 -13.11 -12.38 0.06
CA CYS A 187 -12.61 -12.74 -1.26
C CYS A 187 -13.75 -12.64 -2.26
N LEU A 188 -13.56 -11.85 -3.32
CA LEU A 188 -14.49 -11.78 -4.43
C LEU A 188 -13.88 -12.43 -5.67
N GLU A 189 -14.74 -13.02 -6.51
CA GLU A 189 -14.37 -13.47 -7.84
C GLU A 189 -14.08 -12.26 -8.75
N PRO A 190 -12.88 -12.15 -9.36
CA PRO A 190 -12.50 -10.96 -10.13
C PRO A 190 -13.38 -10.68 -11.34
N SER A 191 -13.99 -11.71 -11.93
CA SER A 191 -14.81 -11.60 -13.15
C SER A 191 -16.23 -11.09 -12.89
N SER A 192 -16.83 -11.45 -11.73
CA SER A 192 -18.25 -11.22 -11.45
C SER A 192 -18.54 -10.42 -10.19
N GLY A 193 -17.52 -10.24 -9.31
CA GLY A 193 -17.70 -9.60 -8.00
C GLY A 193 -18.44 -10.45 -6.97
N LYS A 194 -18.77 -11.70 -7.27
CA LYS A 194 -19.45 -12.60 -6.32
C LYS A 194 -18.53 -12.92 -5.15
N VAL A 195 -19.10 -12.94 -3.94
CA VAL A 195 -18.39 -13.38 -2.74
C VAL A 195 -18.06 -14.88 -2.86
N VAL A 196 -16.78 -15.20 -2.93
CA VAL A 196 -16.28 -16.58 -2.90
C VAL A 196 -16.30 -17.07 -1.46
N TRP A 197 -15.74 -16.27 -0.56
CA TRP A 197 -15.80 -16.50 0.88
C TRP A 197 -15.70 -15.20 1.66
N SER A 198 -16.12 -15.22 2.92
CA SER A 198 -15.84 -14.18 3.88
C SER A 198 -15.50 -14.78 5.24
N LYS A 199 -14.48 -14.21 5.89
CA LYS A 199 -13.99 -14.65 7.20
C LYS A 199 -14.23 -13.56 8.24
N ALA A 200 -14.95 -13.87 9.30
CA ALA A 200 -15.09 -12.97 10.43
C ALA A 200 -13.77 -12.89 11.21
N SER A 201 -13.41 -11.69 11.63
CA SER A 201 -12.42 -11.35 12.66
C SER A 201 -13.13 -10.84 13.91
N GLY A 202 -12.39 -10.61 14.99
CA GLY A 202 -12.97 -10.07 16.24
C GLY A 202 -13.19 -8.56 16.23
N SER A 203 -12.69 -7.82 15.23
CA SER A 203 -12.79 -6.36 15.10
C SER A 203 -12.60 -5.92 13.66
N VAL A 204 -12.63 -4.61 13.41
CA VAL A 204 -12.45 -3.97 12.10
C VAL A 204 -11.15 -4.44 11.42
N VAL A 205 -11.20 -4.60 10.09
CA VAL A 205 -10.07 -4.98 9.27
C VAL A 205 -9.71 -3.83 8.33
N ASP A 206 -8.91 -2.89 8.86
CA ASP A 206 -8.37 -1.75 8.09
C ASP A 206 -7.04 -2.08 7.41
N SER A 207 -6.32 -3.08 7.90
CA SER A 207 -5.13 -3.62 7.24
C SER A 207 -5.48 -4.09 5.84
N SER A 208 -4.65 -3.74 4.90
CA SER A 208 -4.82 -4.16 3.52
C SER A 208 -4.09 -5.49 3.29
N PRO A 209 -4.76 -6.53 2.78
CA PRO A 209 -4.18 -7.86 2.63
C PRO A 209 -2.97 -7.90 1.69
N ALA A 210 -2.10 -8.87 1.89
CA ALA A 210 -1.07 -9.29 0.92
C ALA A 210 -1.28 -10.76 0.56
N ALA A 211 -1.07 -11.12 -0.71
CA ALA A 211 -1.21 -12.51 -1.15
C ALA A 211 0.11 -13.07 -1.65
N THR A 212 0.44 -14.26 -1.19
CA THR A 212 1.42 -15.16 -1.81
C THR A 212 0.66 -16.27 -2.57
N GLY A 213 1.36 -17.17 -3.25
CA GLY A 213 0.70 -18.19 -4.08
C GLY A 213 -0.38 -19.02 -3.37
N ASP A 214 -0.20 -19.30 -2.09
CA ASP A 214 -1.03 -20.20 -1.28
C ASP A 214 -1.57 -19.58 0.00
N THR A 215 -1.37 -18.29 0.23
CA THR A 215 -1.72 -17.64 1.50
C THR A 215 -2.12 -16.19 1.30
N VAL A 216 -3.22 -15.78 1.95
CA VAL A 216 -3.63 -14.37 2.11
C VAL A 216 -3.31 -13.95 3.55
N LEU A 217 -2.52 -12.91 3.68
CA LEU A 217 -2.05 -12.37 4.96
C LEU A 217 -2.75 -11.05 5.25
N VAL A 218 -3.23 -10.84 6.48
CA VAL A 218 -3.92 -9.62 6.88
C VAL A 218 -3.83 -9.40 8.38
N GLY A 219 -3.77 -8.14 8.81
CA GLY A 219 -3.90 -7.74 10.20
C GLY A 219 -5.33 -7.32 10.55
N SER A 220 -5.70 -7.38 11.82
CA SER A 220 -6.99 -6.90 12.32
C SER A 220 -6.81 -6.11 13.62
N GLU A 221 -7.77 -5.23 13.88
CA GLU A 221 -7.85 -4.49 15.15
C GLU A 221 -8.25 -5.40 16.34
N ASP A 222 -8.52 -6.69 16.10
CA ASP A 222 -8.69 -7.71 17.14
C ASP A 222 -7.36 -8.26 17.68
N PHE A 223 -6.26 -7.56 17.42
CA PHE A 223 -4.89 -7.83 17.87
C PHE A 223 -4.24 -9.03 17.19
N ALA A 224 -4.79 -9.48 16.06
CA ALA A 224 -4.28 -10.66 15.38
C ALA A 224 -3.86 -10.43 13.94
N ALA A 225 -2.79 -11.12 13.55
CA ALA A 225 -2.43 -11.38 12.17
C ALA A 225 -2.99 -12.75 11.75
N TYR A 226 -3.57 -12.80 10.56
CA TYR A 226 -4.16 -14.00 9.99
C TYR A 226 -3.44 -14.40 8.71
N ALA A 227 -3.22 -15.69 8.53
CA ALA A 227 -2.93 -16.31 7.26
C ALA A 227 -4.10 -17.21 6.85
N LEU A 228 -4.64 -16.95 5.69
CA LEU A 228 -5.86 -17.59 5.19
C LEU A 228 -5.57 -18.34 3.90
N ASP A 229 -6.25 -19.45 3.69
CA ASP A 229 -6.30 -20.15 2.41
C ASP A 229 -7.02 -19.26 1.37
N PRO A 230 -6.40 -18.93 0.24
CA PRO A 230 -7.00 -18.05 -0.76
C PRO A 230 -8.26 -18.63 -1.41
N ALA A 231 -8.43 -19.95 -1.42
CA ALA A 231 -9.56 -20.60 -2.09
C ALA A 231 -10.84 -20.62 -1.24
N ASN A 232 -10.72 -20.70 0.10
CA ASN A 232 -11.88 -20.94 0.97
C ASN A 232 -11.90 -20.11 2.25
N GLY A 233 -10.85 -19.31 2.54
CA GLY A 233 -10.75 -18.46 3.73
C GLY A 233 -10.51 -19.21 5.03
N SER A 234 -10.14 -20.50 4.99
CA SER A 234 -9.77 -21.24 6.21
C SER A 234 -8.46 -20.69 6.79
N VAL A 235 -8.35 -20.70 8.11
CA VAL A 235 -7.17 -20.17 8.80
C VAL A 235 -6.05 -21.18 8.75
N HIS A 236 -4.94 -20.86 8.10
CA HIS A 236 -3.70 -21.62 8.19
C HIS A 236 -3.04 -21.41 9.55
N TRP A 237 -2.91 -20.15 9.97
CA TRP A 237 -2.45 -19.77 11.29
C TRP A 237 -3.00 -18.40 11.70
N LYS A 238 -2.99 -18.15 13.01
CA LYS A 238 -3.30 -16.88 13.67
C LYS A 238 -2.17 -16.57 14.64
N PHE A 239 -1.70 -15.32 14.64
CA PHE A 239 -0.68 -14.83 15.59
C PHE A 239 -1.22 -13.62 16.32
N GLU A 240 -1.12 -13.61 17.66
CA GLU A 240 -1.63 -12.53 18.50
C GLU A 240 -0.53 -11.56 18.90
N THR A 241 -0.82 -10.27 18.82
CA THR A 241 0.02 -9.14 19.24
C THR A 241 -0.57 -8.49 20.48
N GLY A 242 0.15 -7.53 21.08
CA GLY A 242 -0.32 -6.85 22.29
C GLY A 242 -1.46 -5.84 22.06
N LEU A 243 -1.59 -5.30 20.84
CA LEU A 243 -2.64 -4.35 20.44
C LEU A 243 -3.01 -4.57 18.97
N GLY A 244 -3.98 -3.76 18.47
CA GLY A 244 -4.50 -3.84 17.10
C GLY A 244 -3.45 -3.71 16.00
N ILE A 245 -3.75 -4.30 14.85
CA ILE A 245 -2.92 -4.30 13.66
C ILE A 245 -3.66 -3.58 12.53
N SER A 246 -3.32 -2.32 12.30
CA SER A 246 -3.74 -1.56 11.12
C SER A 246 -2.68 -1.53 10.01
N SER A 247 -1.43 -1.86 10.34
CA SER A 247 -0.35 -2.02 9.37
C SER A 247 -0.67 -3.12 8.36
N SER A 248 -0.38 -2.88 7.08
CA SER A 248 -0.50 -3.93 6.06
C SER A 248 0.76 -4.80 6.06
N PRO A 249 0.63 -6.12 5.89
CA PRO A 249 1.77 -7.04 5.87
C PRO A 249 2.64 -6.85 4.62
N ALA A 250 3.95 -7.07 4.77
CA ALA A 250 4.89 -7.21 3.67
C ALA A 250 5.57 -8.58 3.73
N VAL A 251 5.86 -9.18 2.58
CA VAL A 251 6.38 -10.55 2.50
C VAL A 251 7.72 -10.58 1.75
N GLY A 252 8.70 -11.23 2.34
CA GLY A 252 10.01 -11.42 1.71
C GLY A 252 10.86 -12.43 2.45
N GLY A 253 11.68 -13.19 1.72
CA GLY A 253 12.61 -14.16 2.33
C GLY A 253 11.94 -15.26 3.16
N GLY A 254 10.69 -15.64 2.83
CA GLY A 254 9.93 -16.63 3.60
C GLY A 254 9.31 -16.11 4.90
N MET A 255 9.41 -14.80 5.14
CA MET A 255 8.87 -14.13 6.32
C MET A 255 7.75 -13.15 5.93
N VAL A 256 6.82 -12.94 6.83
CA VAL A 256 5.88 -11.81 6.81
C VAL A 256 6.27 -10.83 7.90
N PHE A 257 6.31 -9.55 7.53
CA PHE A 257 6.60 -8.44 8.42
C PHE A 257 5.33 -7.63 8.64
N ILE A 258 5.01 -7.35 9.91
CA ILE A 258 3.77 -6.66 10.26
C ILE A 258 3.97 -5.77 11.48
N GLY A 259 3.50 -4.54 11.40
CA GLY A 259 3.53 -3.59 12.51
C GLY A 259 2.29 -3.72 13.40
N SER A 260 2.44 -3.45 14.69
CA SER A 260 1.32 -3.39 15.62
C SER A 260 1.33 -2.08 16.41
N LYS A 261 0.15 -1.68 16.88
CA LYS A 261 -0.02 -0.54 17.79
C LYS A 261 0.66 -0.74 19.14
N ASP A 262 1.10 -1.97 19.45
CA ASP A 262 1.88 -2.32 20.65
C ASP A 262 3.37 -1.93 20.56
N HIS A 263 3.71 -1.12 19.55
CA HIS A 263 5.03 -0.55 19.29
C HIS A 263 6.04 -1.51 18.69
N HIS A 264 5.62 -2.70 18.27
CA HIS A 264 6.53 -3.69 17.69
C HIS A 264 6.34 -3.86 16.19
N LEU A 265 7.46 -4.07 15.51
CA LEU A 265 7.51 -4.75 14.22
C LEU A 265 7.77 -6.22 14.49
N TYR A 266 6.94 -7.08 13.92
CA TYR A 266 7.01 -8.53 14.01
C TYR A 266 7.48 -9.14 12.70
N ALA A 267 8.32 -10.15 12.76
CA ALA A 267 8.67 -11.01 11.63
C ALA A 267 8.24 -12.45 11.96
N LEU A 268 7.33 -12.97 11.16
CA LEU A 268 6.77 -14.30 11.35
C LEU A 268 7.13 -15.16 10.13
N ASP A 269 7.36 -16.46 10.35
CA ASP A 269 7.45 -17.41 9.25
C ASP A 269 6.14 -17.45 8.47
N VAL A 270 6.17 -17.22 7.15
CA VAL A 270 4.96 -17.04 6.34
C VAL A 270 4.06 -18.29 6.30
N ARG A 271 4.64 -19.49 6.43
CA ARG A 271 3.91 -20.76 6.34
C ARG A 271 3.34 -21.21 7.67
N THR A 272 4.03 -20.93 8.77
CA THR A 272 3.70 -21.49 10.10
C THR A 272 3.19 -20.46 11.10
N GLY A 273 3.38 -19.16 10.82
CA GLY A 273 3.08 -18.07 11.76
C GLY A 273 4.02 -18.00 12.97
N LYS A 274 5.08 -18.81 13.01
CA LYS A 274 6.02 -18.79 14.12
C LYS A 274 6.81 -17.50 14.15
N LEU A 275 6.95 -16.92 15.35
CA LEU A 275 7.76 -15.73 15.56
C LEU A 275 9.23 -16.03 15.29
N GLY A 276 9.81 -15.35 14.30
CA GLY A 276 11.24 -15.30 14.06
C GLY A 276 11.90 -14.29 14.99
N TRP A 277 11.42 -13.04 14.93
CA TRP A 277 11.88 -11.96 15.80
C TRP A 277 10.82 -10.86 15.93
N LYS A 278 10.99 -9.99 16.93
CA LYS A 278 10.25 -8.74 17.06
C LYS A 278 11.17 -7.63 17.58
N VAL A 279 10.90 -6.40 17.16
CA VAL A 279 11.66 -5.21 17.56
C VAL A 279 10.71 -4.13 18.04
N ASN A 280 10.99 -3.56 19.22
CA ASN A 280 10.24 -2.41 19.75
C ASN A 280 10.78 -1.12 19.13
N LEU A 281 9.93 -0.38 18.41
CA LEU A 281 10.24 0.88 17.75
C LEU A 281 9.82 2.11 18.57
N GLN A 282 9.37 1.91 19.82
CA GLN A 282 9.00 2.95 20.80
C GLN A 282 7.79 3.81 20.40
N THR A 283 7.09 3.47 19.35
CA THR A 283 5.88 4.14 18.85
C THR A 283 4.96 3.15 18.18
N SER A 284 3.66 3.46 18.07
CA SER A 284 2.71 2.64 17.31
C SER A 284 3.20 2.45 15.87
N VAL A 285 3.30 1.20 15.42
CA VAL A 285 3.76 0.83 14.09
C VAL A 285 2.54 0.57 13.21
N THR A 286 2.02 1.63 12.61
CA THR A 286 0.81 1.58 11.76
C THR A 286 1.14 1.65 10.28
N ALA A 287 2.31 2.19 9.91
CA ALA A 287 2.77 2.19 8.53
C ALA A 287 3.13 0.77 8.07
N PRO A 288 2.81 0.41 6.82
CA PRO A 288 3.26 -0.85 6.25
C PRO A 288 4.80 -0.90 6.11
N PRO A 289 5.45 -2.01 6.46
CA PRO A 289 6.85 -2.22 6.15
C PRO A 289 7.05 -2.48 4.64
N VAL A 290 8.29 -2.33 4.19
CA VAL A 290 8.73 -2.66 2.84
C VAL A 290 9.94 -3.57 2.93
N VAL A 291 9.98 -4.62 2.11
CA VAL A 291 11.05 -5.60 2.10
C VAL A 291 11.87 -5.48 0.82
N GLY A 292 13.16 -5.27 0.97
CA GLY A 292 14.15 -5.41 -0.11
C GLY A 292 14.99 -6.68 0.08
N GLU A 293 16.07 -6.85 -0.69
CA GLU A 293 16.99 -7.98 -0.54
C GLU A 293 17.62 -7.99 0.87
N GLY A 294 17.08 -8.82 1.76
CA GLY A 294 17.60 -9.01 3.12
C GLY A 294 17.39 -7.83 4.08
N VAL A 295 16.63 -6.80 3.70
CA VAL A 295 16.38 -5.60 4.52
C VAL A 295 14.88 -5.30 4.60
N VAL A 296 14.41 -4.96 5.79
CA VAL A 296 13.07 -4.41 6.03
C VAL A 296 13.19 -2.94 6.36
N CYS A 297 12.51 -2.10 5.59
CA CYS A 297 12.39 -0.67 5.89
C CYS A 297 11.01 -0.38 6.47
N ILE A 298 10.94 0.42 7.53
CA ILE A 298 9.70 0.80 8.21
C ILE A 298 9.78 2.26 8.67
N GLN A 299 8.67 2.97 8.52
CA GLN A 299 8.48 4.28 9.12
C GLN A 299 7.83 4.14 10.51
N ALA A 300 8.42 4.80 11.47
CA ALA A 300 7.96 4.90 12.85
C ALA A 300 8.29 6.31 13.38
N ASP A 301 9.07 6.45 14.44
CA ASP A 301 9.70 7.74 14.79
C ASP A 301 11.00 7.91 13.98
N GLY A 302 10.88 8.25 12.70
CA GLY A 302 11.91 8.23 11.68
C GLY A 302 11.78 7.01 10.74
N VAL A 303 12.83 6.73 10.01
CA VAL A 303 12.92 5.54 9.13
C VAL A 303 13.96 4.59 9.68
N PHE A 304 13.58 3.34 9.78
CA PHE A 304 14.46 2.26 10.20
C PHE A 304 14.70 1.30 9.03
N ALA A 305 15.93 0.87 8.86
CA ALA A 305 16.26 -0.30 8.08
C ALA A 305 16.78 -1.38 9.02
N LEU A 306 16.18 -2.55 8.94
CA LEU A 306 16.50 -3.70 9.77
C LEU A 306 16.93 -4.87 8.88
N ASP A 307 17.85 -5.67 9.37
CA ASP A 307 18.17 -6.96 8.77
C ASP A 307 16.94 -7.88 8.82
N ALA A 308 16.49 -8.34 7.67
CA ALA A 308 15.22 -9.09 7.57
C ALA A 308 15.26 -10.44 8.29
N ALA A 309 16.43 -11.06 8.43
CA ALA A 309 16.58 -12.35 9.08
C ALA A 309 16.64 -12.26 10.60
N THR A 310 17.21 -11.16 11.14
CA THR A 310 17.53 -11.03 12.56
C THR A 310 16.79 -9.92 13.29
N GLY A 311 16.19 -8.97 12.57
CA GLY A 311 15.57 -7.76 13.14
C GLY A 311 16.58 -6.74 13.67
N LYS A 312 17.88 -6.95 13.45
CA LYS A 312 18.91 -6.01 13.91
C LYS A 312 18.85 -4.72 13.09
N VAL A 313 18.82 -3.57 13.77
CA VAL A 313 18.84 -2.27 13.09
C VAL A 313 20.17 -2.10 12.36
N ILE A 314 20.10 -1.89 11.05
CA ILE A 314 21.25 -1.61 10.20
C ILE A 314 21.55 -0.11 10.24
N TRP A 315 20.51 0.71 10.04
CA TRP A 315 20.59 2.17 10.18
C TRP A 315 19.23 2.77 10.57
N ARG A 316 19.27 4.01 11.06
CA ARG A 316 18.10 4.83 11.36
C ARG A 316 18.32 6.25 10.85
N ALA A 317 17.33 6.80 10.12
CA ALA A 317 17.30 8.21 9.76
C ALA A 317 16.25 8.93 10.61
N ALA A 318 16.70 9.89 11.43
CA ALA A 318 15.83 10.72 12.27
C ALA A 318 15.32 11.91 11.44
N LEU A 319 14.18 11.76 10.79
CA LEU A 319 13.56 12.77 9.92
C LEU A 319 12.34 13.47 10.54
N GLY A 320 12.15 13.34 11.88
CA GLY A 320 11.01 13.85 12.62
C GLY A 320 9.90 12.81 12.83
N ARG A 321 8.96 13.14 13.75
CA ARG A 321 7.91 12.21 14.23
C ARG A 321 6.71 12.05 13.28
N SER A 322 6.69 12.75 12.17
CA SER A 322 5.51 12.89 11.32
C SER A 322 5.49 11.98 10.09
N LEU A 323 6.37 10.98 10.03
CA LEU A 323 6.40 10.02 8.94
C LEU A 323 5.46 8.84 9.24
N GLN A 324 4.46 8.62 8.41
CA GLN A 324 3.47 7.53 8.56
C GLN A 324 3.10 6.87 7.23
N SER A 325 3.95 6.99 6.21
CA SER A 325 3.69 6.41 4.89
C SER A 325 4.63 5.24 4.59
N VAL A 326 4.38 4.57 3.49
CA VAL A 326 5.24 3.50 2.98
C VAL A 326 6.45 4.12 2.27
N PRO A 327 7.69 3.77 2.61
CA PRO A 327 8.85 4.24 1.86
C PRO A 327 8.88 3.63 0.47
N VAL A 328 9.29 4.39 -0.55
CA VAL A 328 9.66 3.86 -1.86
C VAL A 328 11.16 3.68 -1.89
N LEU A 329 11.57 2.45 -2.14
CA LEU A 329 12.98 2.07 -2.19
C LEU A 329 13.41 1.91 -3.65
N THR A 330 14.53 2.52 -4.02
CA THR A 330 15.25 2.20 -5.25
C THR A 330 16.63 1.64 -4.89
N GLY A 331 17.39 1.19 -5.87
CA GLY A 331 18.75 0.71 -5.59
C GLY A 331 19.71 1.77 -5.02
N ARG A 332 19.32 3.05 -5.03
CA ARG A 332 20.16 4.18 -4.60
C ARG A 332 19.45 5.19 -3.71
N GLU A 333 18.15 5.32 -3.84
CA GLU A 333 17.37 6.40 -3.24
C GLU A 333 16.20 5.86 -2.43
N ILE A 334 15.80 6.62 -1.42
CA ILE A 334 14.62 6.37 -0.60
C ILE A 334 13.73 7.61 -0.68
N TYR A 335 12.48 7.42 -1.14
CA TYR A 335 11.49 8.49 -1.13
C TYR A 335 10.50 8.28 0.00
N LEU A 336 10.23 9.35 0.74
CA LEU A 336 9.42 9.33 1.96
C LEU A 336 8.42 10.49 1.92
N THR A 337 7.25 10.24 2.47
CA THR A 337 6.24 11.29 2.67
C THR A 337 5.87 11.40 4.14
N GLY A 338 5.58 12.63 4.59
CA GLY A 338 5.22 12.90 5.97
C GLY A 338 3.88 13.63 6.11
N ILE A 339 3.19 13.41 7.23
CA ILE A 339 1.91 14.05 7.54
C ILE A 339 2.01 15.58 7.62
N GLU A 340 3.20 16.15 7.74
CA GLU A 340 3.43 17.60 7.63
C GLU A 340 3.49 18.11 6.18
N GLY A 341 3.22 17.26 5.20
CA GLY A 341 3.31 17.60 3.78
C GLY A 341 4.73 17.64 3.23
N ILE A 342 5.71 17.13 3.96
CA ILE A 342 7.10 17.12 3.50
C ILE A 342 7.38 15.81 2.76
N ILE A 343 8.00 15.93 1.59
CA ILE A 343 8.51 14.82 0.81
C ILE A 343 10.04 14.89 0.83
N TYR A 344 10.68 13.76 1.09
CA TYR A 344 12.12 13.62 1.13
C TYR A 344 12.61 12.66 0.03
N ALA A 345 13.74 13.00 -0.58
CA ALA A 345 14.59 12.05 -1.28
C ALA A 345 15.91 11.92 -0.53
N LEU A 346 16.21 10.71 -0.09
CA LEU A 346 17.47 10.34 0.56
C LEU A 346 18.34 9.57 -0.44
N GLU A 347 19.66 9.78 -0.37
CA GLU A 347 20.67 9.07 -1.19
C GLU A 347 21.80 8.49 -0.35
#